data_dce1a4a0c7ba91fefdc2ff7a8b3d3e54
#
_entry.id   dce1a4a0c7ba91fefdc2ff7a8b3d3e54
#
_cell.length_a   1.000
_cell.length_b   1.000
_cell.length_c   1.000
_cell.angle_alpha   90.00
_cell.angle_beta   90.00
_cell.angle_gamma   90.00
#
_symmetry.space_group_name_H-M   'P 1'
#
loop_
_entity.id
_entity.type
_entity.pdbx_description
1 polymer ?
#
loop_
_entity_poly.entity_id
_entity_poly.type
_entity_poly.pdbx_seq_one_letter_code
_entity_poly.pdbx_strand_id
1 'polypeptide(L)'
;MIRLYFQQALYHLRENPIITWVSVLGTALAICMIMVLVITFQVRLVDCEPEVNRSRSLYVSAMSVKNKGGSDGDSSNARMSVRTGRECFKSLTTAEAVTLVSLPEKVRVSLPAGNKVTADMVQTDDAFWHIFRFRFLSGKAFTKADSDAGVPCAVLSAAVARRLFGTTDVAGKTVQLNYVEYRISGVVADVSVLATSAYAQVWIPYTSTDIARLAWWEETVGQMRAVILARSAADFPAIREEAEQLRRKYNDSLRDSEVFYRGQPDEQF
;
A
#
# COMPACT_ATOMS: atom_id res chain seq x y z
N MET A 1 25.74 49.99 17.88
CA MET A 1 26.67 48.98 17.41
C MET A 1 26.10 48.09 16.31
N ILE A 2 24.95 47.47 16.45
CA ILE A 2 24.34 46.54 15.44
C ILE A 2 24.16 47.21 14.05
N ARG A 3 23.74 48.47 14.00
CA ARG A 3 23.55 49.20 12.74
C ARG A 3 24.85 49.44 11.95
N LEU A 4 25.96 49.57 12.64
CA LEU A 4 27.28 49.76 12.04
C LEU A 4 27.78 48.44 11.42
N TYR A 5 27.62 47.32 12.12
CA TYR A 5 27.93 45.99 11.58
C TYR A 5 27.09 45.62 10.35
N PHE A 6 25.83 46.01 10.36
CA PHE A 6 24.94 45.78 9.22
C PHE A 6 25.33 46.59 7.98
N GLN A 7 25.71 47.85 8.18
CA GLN A 7 26.22 48.70 7.10
C GLN A 7 27.57 48.19 6.54
N GLN A 8 28.47 47.74 7.41
CA GLN A 8 29.73 47.15 7.01
C GLN A 8 29.58 45.84 6.25
N ALA A 9 28.64 44.97 6.67
CA ALA A 9 28.29 43.74 5.97
C ALA A 9 27.71 44.02 4.56
N LEU A 10 26.79 44.98 4.43
CA LEU A 10 26.27 45.43 3.15
C LEU A 10 27.33 46.00 2.20
N TYR A 11 28.29 46.72 2.73
CA TYR A 11 29.43 47.24 1.96
C TYR A 11 30.30 46.14 1.40
N HIS A 12 30.67 45.12 2.23
CA HIS A 12 31.46 43.95 1.79
C HIS A 12 30.73 43.10 0.76
N LEU A 13 29.41 42.96 0.87
CA LEU A 13 28.57 42.25 -0.12
C LEU A 13 28.63 42.93 -1.50
N ARG A 14 28.73 44.27 -1.52
CA ARG A 14 28.83 45.04 -2.78
C ARG A 14 30.24 45.03 -3.39
N GLU A 15 31.28 44.97 -2.59
CA GLU A 15 32.66 44.90 -3.10
C GLU A 15 33.02 43.60 -3.78
N ASN A 16 32.39 42.46 -3.35
CA ASN A 16 32.68 41.15 -3.87
C ASN A 16 31.42 40.45 -4.42
N PRO A 17 30.85 40.92 -5.56
CA PRO A 17 29.56 40.42 -6.03
C PRO A 17 29.59 38.95 -6.38
N ILE A 18 30.68 38.38 -6.88
CA ILE A 18 30.77 36.95 -7.24
C ILE A 18 30.66 36.07 -6.00
N ILE A 19 31.41 36.40 -4.93
CA ILE A 19 31.40 35.64 -3.67
C ILE A 19 30.01 35.73 -3.03
N THR A 20 29.39 36.91 -3.09
CA THR A 20 28.03 37.15 -2.59
C THR A 20 27.00 36.29 -3.31
N TRP A 21 27.02 36.28 -4.64
CA TRP A 21 26.11 35.44 -5.41
C TRP A 21 26.31 33.95 -5.15
N VAL A 22 27.54 33.46 -5.08
CA VAL A 22 27.84 32.05 -4.75
C VAL A 22 27.32 31.70 -3.37
N SER A 23 27.52 32.58 -2.37
CA SER A 23 27.03 32.35 -1.01
C SER A 23 25.51 32.35 -0.92
N VAL A 24 24.85 33.31 -1.57
CA VAL A 24 23.37 33.39 -1.60
C VAL A 24 22.76 32.20 -2.32
N LEU A 25 23.29 31.82 -3.49
CA LEU A 25 22.82 30.67 -4.24
C LEU A 25 23.07 29.37 -3.48
N GLY A 26 24.23 29.21 -2.86
CA GLY A 26 24.58 28.03 -2.06
C GLY A 26 23.66 27.88 -0.85
N THR A 27 23.42 28.95 -0.10
CA THR A 27 22.49 28.91 1.05
C THR A 27 21.04 28.69 0.60
N ALA A 28 20.58 29.32 -0.46
CA ALA A 28 19.26 29.13 -1.01
C ALA A 28 19.04 27.66 -1.45
N LEU A 29 20.03 27.09 -2.15
CA LEU A 29 19.97 25.68 -2.57
C LEU A 29 19.93 24.74 -1.36
N ALA A 30 20.77 24.98 -0.34
CA ALA A 30 20.78 24.18 0.88
C ALA A 30 19.44 24.22 1.62
N ILE A 31 18.84 25.41 1.74
CA ILE A 31 17.51 25.55 2.35
C ILE A 31 16.44 24.82 1.52
N CYS A 32 16.45 24.98 0.19
CA CYS A 32 15.54 24.23 -0.68
C CYS A 32 15.67 22.70 -0.51
N MET A 33 16.90 22.17 -0.47
CA MET A 33 17.11 20.74 -0.25
C MET A 33 16.60 20.28 1.11
N ILE A 34 16.84 21.04 2.18
CA ILE A 34 16.33 20.73 3.51
C ILE A 34 14.80 20.75 3.51
N MET A 35 14.16 21.75 2.89
CA MET A 35 12.71 21.81 2.80
C MET A 35 12.12 20.64 2.02
N VAL A 36 12.74 20.25 0.91
CA VAL A 36 12.32 19.05 0.14
C VAL A 36 12.41 17.79 0.99
N LEU A 37 13.50 17.61 1.74
CA LEU A 37 13.64 16.48 2.66
C LEU A 37 12.57 16.50 3.74
N VAL A 38 12.36 17.63 4.41
CA VAL A 38 11.34 17.77 5.48
C VAL A 38 9.95 17.47 4.93
N ILE A 39 9.57 18.04 3.78
CA ILE A 39 8.27 17.80 3.15
C ILE A 39 8.12 16.32 2.78
N THR A 40 9.15 15.70 2.21
CA THR A 40 9.13 14.27 1.84
C THR A 40 8.93 13.38 3.06
N PHE A 41 9.60 13.70 4.18
CA PHE A 41 9.41 12.99 5.44
C PHE A 41 8.00 13.23 6.03
N GLN A 42 7.53 14.48 6.06
CA GLN A 42 6.20 14.79 6.57
C GLN A 42 5.08 14.08 5.81
N VAL A 43 5.15 14.05 4.47
CA VAL A 43 4.15 13.35 3.64
C VAL A 43 4.12 11.84 3.94
N ARG A 44 5.23 11.25 4.39
CA ARG A 44 5.28 9.84 4.78
C ARG A 44 4.76 9.57 6.20
N LEU A 45 4.86 10.53 7.11
CA LEU A 45 4.52 10.35 8.52
C LEU A 45 3.10 10.83 8.87
N VAL A 46 2.56 11.77 8.11
CA VAL A 46 1.24 12.34 8.40
C VAL A 46 0.13 11.47 7.81
N ASP A 47 -0.91 11.25 8.61
CA ASP A 47 -2.14 10.60 8.17
C ASP A 47 -2.81 11.47 7.10
N CYS A 48 -2.86 11.00 5.86
CA CYS A 48 -3.50 11.69 4.75
C CYS A 48 -4.31 10.72 3.90
N GLU A 49 -5.37 11.19 3.26
CA GLU A 49 -6.18 10.36 2.38
C GLU A 49 -5.34 9.73 1.24
N PRO A 50 -5.50 8.42 0.99
CA PRO A 50 -6.44 7.48 1.61
C PRO A 50 -5.92 6.80 2.88
N GLU A 51 -4.67 7.01 3.29
CA GLU A 51 -4.00 6.34 4.43
C GLU A 51 -4.19 7.12 5.75
N VAL A 52 -5.45 7.44 6.09
CA VAL A 52 -5.82 8.24 7.28
C VAL A 52 -5.60 7.52 8.62
N ASN A 53 -5.29 6.25 8.59
CA ASN A 53 -5.11 5.41 9.78
C ASN A 53 -3.66 4.92 9.91
N ARG A 54 -2.70 5.57 9.23
CA ARG A 54 -1.31 5.13 9.18
C ARG A 54 -0.69 5.01 10.57
N SER A 55 -0.95 5.99 11.44
CA SER A 55 -0.45 6.05 12.82
C SER A 55 -0.93 4.91 13.74
N ARG A 56 -1.97 4.18 13.34
CA ARG A 56 -2.51 3.03 14.07
C ARG A 56 -2.56 1.75 13.22
N SER A 57 -1.79 1.70 12.16
CA SER A 57 -1.71 0.53 11.27
C SER A 57 -0.35 -0.14 11.36
N LEU A 58 -0.35 -1.46 11.33
CA LEU A 58 0.83 -2.30 11.22
C LEU A 58 0.86 -3.00 9.86
N TYR A 59 2.05 -3.19 9.32
CA TYR A 59 2.27 -3.72 7.98
C TYR A 59 3.12 -4.99 8.02
N VAL A 60 2.75 -5.96 7.20
CA VAL A 60 3.54 -7.17 6.95
C VAL A 60 3.83 -7.23 5.46
N SER A 61 4.98 -6.72 5.07
CA SER A 61 5.39 -6.58 3.67
C SER A 61 6.06 -7.83 3.12
N ALA A 62 6.73 -8.58 3.98
CA ALA A 62 7.46 -9.80 3.64
C ALA A 62 7.50 -10.74 4.83
N MET A 63 7.79 -11.98 4.55
CA MET A 63 8.10 -13.01 5.54
C MET A 63 9.32 -13.80 5.08
N SER A 64 9.84 -14.67 5.91
CA SER A 64 10.84 -15.66 5.50
C SER A 64 10.27 -17.06 5.65
N VAL A 65 10.66 -17.92 4.74
CA VAL A 65 10.32 -19.33 4.77
C VAL A 65 11.62 -20.12 4.76
N LYS A 66 11.70 -21.17 5.57
CA LYS A 66 12.79 -22.17 5.54
C LYS A 66 12.21 -23.58 5.68
N ASN A 67 13.00 -24.60 5.36
CA ASN A 67 12.66 -25.97 5.68
C ASN A 67 12.79 -26.22 7.18
N LYS A 68 11.91 -27.01 7.77
CA LYS A 68 11.98 -27.42 9.18
C LYS A 68 13.31 -28.09 9.46
N GLY A 69 14.00 -27.66 10.53
CA GLY A 69 15.33 -28.14 10.88
C GLY A 69 16.49 -27.58 10.04
N GLY A 70 16.20 -26.74 9.04
CA GLY A 70 17.23 -26.01 8.30
C GLY A 70 17.86 -24.87 9.11
N SER A 71 19.07 -24.44 8.70
CA SER A 71 19.73 -23.30 9.34
C SER A 71 19.00 -21.99 8.99
N ASP A 72 19.15 -20.95 9.84
CA ASP A 72 18.56 -19.65 9.54
C ASP A 72 19.16 -18.98 8.29
N GLY A 73 20.36 -19.42 7.87
CA GLY A 73 21.00 -19.00 6.62
C GLY A 73 20.29 -19.50 5.37
N ASP A 74 19.53 -20.58 5.46
CA ASP A 74 18.81 -21.19 4.33
C ASP A 74 17.41 -20.61 4.13
N SER A 75 17.08 -19.52 4.84
CA SER A 75 15.77 -18.89 4.73
C SER A 75 15.66 -17.98 3.50
N SER A 76 14.58 -18.13 2.74
CA SER A 76 14.24 -17.24 1.62
C SER A 76 13.26 -16.16 2.05
N ASN A 77 13.55 -14.90 1.68
CA ASN A 77 12.58 -13.81 1.81
C ASN A 77 11.50 -13.99 0.76
N ALA A 78 10.26 -13.94 1.20
CA ALA A 78 9.09 -14.13 0.35
C ALA A 78 7.93 -13.27 0.81
N ARG A 79 6.90 -13.18 -0.02
CA ARG A 79 5.59 -12.69 0.38
C ARG A 79 4.69 -13.84 0.74
N MET A 80 3.67 -13.55 1.53
CA MET A 80 2.73 -14.57 1.98
C MET A 80 1.74 -14.95 0.89
N SER A 81 1.27 -16.17 0.95
CA SER A 81 0.10 -16.62 0.21
C SER A 81 -1.19 -16.08 0.84
N VAL A 82 -2.31 -16.23 0.14
CA VAL A 82 -3.64 -15.95 0.70
C VAL A 82 -3.90 -16.84 1.92
N ARG A 83 -3.47 -18.11 1.89
CA ARG A 83 -3.61 -19.07 3.01
C ARG A 83 -2.85 -18.56 4.25
N THR A 84 -1.56 -18.28 4.11
CA THR A 84 -0.75 -17.74 5.22
C THR A 84 -1.34 -16.44 5.77
N GLY A 85 -1.78 -15.55 4.89
CA GLY A 85 -2.40 -14.30 5.31
C GLY A 85 -3.70 -14.49 6.09
N ARG A 86 -4.51 -15.49 5.72
CA ARG A 86 -5.75 -15.83 6.44
C ARG A 86 -5.46 -16.45 7.80
N GLU A 87 -4.62 -17.47 7.84
CA GLU A 87 -4.32 -18.22 9.07
C GLU A 87 -3.58 -17.35 10.11
N CYS A 88 -2.62 -16.53 9.67
CA CYS A 88 -1.76 -15.79 10.57
C CYS A 88 -2.27 -14.39 10.91
N PHE A 89 -3.05 -13.75 10.04
CA PHE A 89 -3.41 -12.34 10.22
C PHE A 89 -4.91 -12.06 10.19
N LYS A 90 -5.68 -12.65 9.26
CA LYS A 90 -7.14 -12.44 9.23
C LYS A 90 -7.85 -13.06 10.44
N SER A 91 -7.19 -13.96 11.17
CA SER A 91 -7.68 -14.59 12.40
C SER A 91 -7.38 -13.77 13.67
N LEU A 92 -6.71 -12.61 13.55
CA LEU A 92 -6.44 -11.73 14.70
C LEU A 92 -7.73 -11.19 15.31
N THR A 93 -7.86 -11.34 16.62
CA THR A 93 -9.01 -10.84 17.41
C THR A 93 -8.72 -9.50 18.09
N THR A 94 -7.45 -9.19 18.33
CA THR A 94 -6.99 -7.93 18.92
C THR A 94 -7.02 -6.78 17.93
N ALA A 95 -6.95 -7.05 16.61
CA ALA A 95 -7.05 -6.04 15.57
C ALA A 95 -8.50 -5.57 15.35
N GLU A 96 -8.67 -4.32 14.91
CA GLU A 96 -9.95 -3.78 14.46
C GLU A 96 -10.33 -4.35 13.09
N ALA A 97 -9.39 -4.38 12.17
CA ALA A 97 -9.55 -4.95 10.83
C ALA A 97 -8.20 -5.41 10.26
N VAL A 98 -8.25 -6.38 9.37
CA VAL A 98 -7.08 -6.85 8.62
C VAL A 98 -7.44 -7.01 7.16
N THR A 99 -6.62 -6.46 6.26
CA THR A 99 -6.74 -6.66 4.82
C THR A 99 -5.52 -7.33 4.24
N LEU A 100 -5.73 -8.14 3.21
CA LEU A 100 -4.68 -8.69 2.38
C LEU A 100 -4.66 -7.93 1.06
N VAL A 101 -3.47 -7.51 0.63
CA VAL A 101 -3.27 -6.71 -0.58
C VAL A 101 -2.17 -7.33 -1.41
N SER A 102 -2.43 -7.57 -2.70
CA SER A 102 -1.41 -8.06 -3.62
C SER A 102 -0.36 -6.99 -3.94
N LEU A 103 0.71 -7.40 -4.59
CA LEU A 103 1.57 -6.46 -5.29
C LEU A 103 0.81 -5.76 -6.41
N PRO A 104 1.14 -4.50 -6.70
CA PRO A 104 0.68 -3.86 -7.92
C PRO A 104 1.21 -4.61 -9.15
N GLU A 105 0.33 -4.91 -10.07
CA GLU A 105 0.66 -5.49 -11.37
C GLU A 105 0.10 -4.63 -12.51
N LYS A 106 0.75 -4.65 -13.67
CA LYS A 106 0.26 -3.95 -14.86
C LYS A 106 -0.84 -4.76 -15.52
N VAL A 107 -2.02 -4.18 -15.60
CA VAL A 107 -3.18 -4.77 -16.27
C VAL A 107 -3.59 -3.95 -17.48
N ARG A 108 -4.01 -4.61 -18.55
CA ARG A 108 -4.69 -3.96 -19.67
C ARG A 108 -6.16 -3.79 -19.32
N VAL A 109 -6.59 -2.56 -19.24
CA VAL A 109 -8.00 -2.19 -19.05
C VAL A 109 -8.56 -1.75 -20.39
N SER A 110 -9.61 -2.39 -20.88
CA SER A 110 -10.21 -2.11 -22.20
C SER A 110 -11.71 -2.18 -22.18
N LEU A 111 -12.33 -1.49 -23.14
CA LEU A 111 -13.72 -1.68 -23.50
C LEU A 111 -13.82 -2.76 -24.60
N PRO A 112 -14.95 -3.49 -24.71
CA PRO A 112 -15.13 -4.55 -25.72
C PRO A 112 -14.86 -4.10 -27.16
N ALA A 113 -15.20 -2.86 -27.48
CA ALA A 113 -14.98 -2.26 -28.80
C ALA A 113 -14.48 -0.82 -28.64
N GLY A 114 -13.29 -0.59 -28.09
CA GLY A 114 -12.88 0.78 -27.88
C GLY A 114 -11.52 0.98 -27.23
N ASN A 115 -11.46 2.03 -26.43
CA ASN A 115 -10.25 2.49 -25.79
C ASN A 115 -9.63 1.43 -24.87
N LYS A 116 -8.32 1.45 -24.81
CA LYS A 116 -7.51 0.60 -23.92
C LYS A 116 -6.49 1.46 -23.16
N VAL A 117 -6.24 1.11 -21.92
CA VAL A 117 -5.28 1.77 -21.03
C VAL A 117 -4.52 0.70 -20.25
N THR A 118 -3.24 0.90 -20.00
CA THR A 118 -2.49 0.11 -19.03
C THR A 118 -2.58 0.81 -17.68
N ALA A 119 -2.92 0.07 -16.65
CA ALA A 119 -3.11 0.58 -15.30
C ALA A 119 -2.42 -0.32 -14.27
N ASP A 120 -2.11 0.25 -13.11
CA ASP A 120 -1.66 -0.51 -11.95
C ASP A 120 -2.88 -1.09 -11.23
N MET A 121 -2.91 -2.42 -11.10
CA MET A 121 -3.98 -3.15 -10.43
C MET A 121 -3.46 -3.78 -9.14
N VAL A 122 -4.25 -3.74 -8.09
CA VAL A 122 -4.08 -4.55 -6.88
C VAL A 122 -5.31 -5.38 -6.63
N GLN A 123 -5.08 -6.53 -6.03
CA GLN A 123 -6.12 -7.46 -5.58
C GLN A 123 -6.19 -7.38 -4.07
N THR A 124 -7.41 -7.24 -3.54
CA THR A 124 -7.63 -7.02 -2.10
C THR A 124 -8.98 -7.58 -1.64
N ASP A 125 -9.41 -7.26 -0.44
CA ASP A 125 -10.72 -7.66 0.11
C ASP A 125 -11.54 -6.43 0.56
N ASP A 126 -12.71 -6.68 1.12
CA ASP A 126 -13.62 -5.64 1.61
C ASP A 126 -13.05 -4.82 2.76
N ALA A 127 -12.23 -5.43 3.64
CA ALA A 127 -11.61 -4.74 4.77
C ALA A 127 -10.65 -3.62 4.33
N PHE A 128 -10.12 -3.69 3.11
CA PHE A 128 -9.30 -2.64 2.52
C PHE A 128 -9.99 -1.26 2.54
N TRP A 129 -11.28 -1.23 2.21
CA TRP A 129 -12.07 0.00 2.14
C TRP A 129 -12.43 0.56 3.53
N HIS A 130 -12.31 -0.26 4.57
CA HIS A 130 -12.45 0.18 5.95
C HIS A 130 -11.14 0.76 6.48
N ILE A 131 -10.01 0.13 6.18
CA ILE A 131 -8.68 0.56 6.63
C ILE A 131 -8.27 1.85 5.91
N PHE A 132 -8.49 1.91 4.59
CA PHE A 132 -8.14 3.04 3.74
C PHE A 132 -9.39 3.82 3.35
N ARG A 133 -9.36 5.12 3.59
CA ARG A 133 -10.50 6.00 3.31
C ARG A 133 -10.38 6.62 1.93
N PHE A 134 -11.12 6.10 0.97
CA PHE A 134 -11.17 6.62 -0.40
C PHE A 134 -12.36 7.56 -0.59
N ARG A 135 -12.18 8.60 -1.40
CA ARG A 135 -13.27 9.46 -1.85
C ARG A 135 -13.88 8.89 -3.12
N PHE A 136 -15.08 8.31 -2.99
CA PHE A 136 -15.84 7.83 -4.14
C PHE A 136 -16.47 9.00 -4.91
N LEU A 137 -16.35 8.97 -6.25
CA LEU A 137 -16.94 9.93 -7.17
C LEU A 137 -18.22 9.38 -7.81
N SER A 138 -18.31 8.06 -7.96
CA SER A 138 -19.47 7.33 -8.48
C SER A 138 -19.49 5.92 -7.89
N GLY A 139 -20.68 5.38 -7.64
CA GLY A 139 -20.84 4.04 -7.08
C GLY A 139 -20.30 3.89 -5.65
N LYS A 140 -19.84 2.68 -5.32
CA LYS A 140 -19.31 2.32 -4.00
C LYS A 140 -18.26 1.20 -4.10
N ALA A 141 -17.55 0.94 -3.00
CA ALA A 141 -16.67 -0.21 -2.84
C ALA A 141 -17.44 -1.54 -3.05
N PHE A 142 -16.73 -2.58 -3.45
CA PHE A 142 -17.29 -3.94 -3.37
C PHE A 142 -17.44 -4.35 -1.90
N THR A 143 -18.48 -5.15 -1.65
CA THR A 143 -18.86 -5.55 -0.30
C THR A 143 -18.17 -6.86 0.10
N LYS A 144 -18.29 -7.20 1.39
CA LYS A 144 -17.87 -8.51 1.89
C LYS A 144 -18.53 -9.66 1.13
N ALA A 145 -19.82 -9.54 0.80
CA ALA A 145 -20.54 -10.55 0.03
C ALA A 145 -19.98 -10.70 -1.39
N ASP A 146 -19.65 -9.59 -2.07
CA ASP A 146 -19.01 -9.62 -3.39
C ASP A 146 -17.62 -10.29 -3.31
N SER A 147 -16.85 -9.95 -2.27
CA SER A 147 -15.51 -10.50 -2.02
C SER A 147 -15.58 -11.99 -1.71
N ASP A 148 -16.45 -12.43 -0.80
CA ASP A 148 -16.58 -13.84 -0.41
C ASP A 148 -17.10 -14.71 -1.57
N ALA A 149 -18.00 -14.19 -2.39
CA ALA A 149 -18.54 -14.86 -3.55
C ALA A 149 -17.59 -14.84 -4.79
N GLY A 150 -16.48 -14.13 -4.74
CA GLY A 150 -15.55 -13.99 -5.86
C GLY A 150 -16.19 -13.30 -7.07
N VAL A 151 -17.11 -12.35 -6.84
CA VAL A 151 -17.79 -11.64 -7.92
C VAL A 151 -16.77 -10.81 -8.70
N PRO A 152 -16.73 -10.91 -10.05
CA PRO A 152 -15.83 -10.12 -10.87
C PRO A 152 -16.28 -8.66 -10.90
N CYS A 153 -15.89 -7.89 -9.90
CA CYS A 153 -16.17 -6.47 -9.77
C CYS A 153 -14.86 -5.68 -9.59
N ALA A 154 -14.87 -4.43 -10.03
CA ALA A 154 -13.70 -3.57 -10.00
C ALA A 154 -14.05 -2.16 -9.52
N VAL A 155 -13.15 -1.56 -8.75
CA VAL A 155 -13.14 -0.11 -8.50
C VAL A 155 -12.05 0.50 -9.36
N LEU A 156 -12.36 1.60 -10.04
CA LEU A 156 -11.43 2.31 -10.92
C LEU A 156 -11.01 3.66 -10.32
N SER A 157 -9.82 4.11 -10.64
CA SER A 157 -9.43 5.51 -10.42
C SER A 157 -10.12 6.44 -11.42
N ALA A 158 -10.30 7.70 -11.06
CA ALA A 158 -10.90 8.70 -11.93
C ALA A 158 -10.12 8.86 -13.26
N ALA A 159 -8.81 8.76 -13.22
CA ALA A 159 -7.95 8.85 -14.41
C ALA A 159 -8.25 7.71 -15.41
N VAL A 160 -8.38 6.47 -14.93
CA VAL A 160 -8.71 5.32 -15.77
C VAL A 160 -10.14 5.46 -16.33
N ALA A 161 -11.11 5.82 -15.49
CA ALA A 161 -12.49 6.01 -15.91
C ALA A 161 -12.61 7.08 -17.02
N ARG A 162 -11.98 8.25 -16.85
CA ARG A 162 -11.97 9.32 -17.85
C ARG A 162 -11.30 8.90 -19.16
N ARG A 163 -10.19 8.18 -19.10
CA ARG A 163 -9.46 7.73 -20.31
C ARG A 163 -10.26 6.72 -21.12
N LEU A 164 -11.04 5.85 -20.47
CA LEU A 164 -11.82 4.82 -21.13
C LEU A 164 -13.19 5.33 -21.61
N PHE A 165 -13.90 6.06 -20.74
CA PHE A 165 -15.31 6.42 -20.94
C PHE A 165 -15.54 7.92 -21.17
N GLY A 166 -14.53 8.77 -20.99
CA GLY A 166 -14.68 10.23 -21.04
C GLY A 166 -15.36 10.84 -19.79
N THR A 167 -15.78 10.02 -18.83
CA THR A 167 -16.52 10.44 -17.61
C THR A 167 -16.12 9.59 -16.41
N THR A 168 -16.43 10.07 -15.22
CA THR A 168 -16.28 9.30 -13.96
C THR A 168 -17.57 8.62 -13.51
N ASP A 169 -18.71 8.92 -14.14
CA ASP A 169 -19.99 8.28 -13.83
C ASP A 169 -20.16 7.02 -14.68
N VAL A 170 -19.54 5.94 -14.20
CA VAL A 170 -19.46 4.65 -14.91
C VAL A 170 -19.78 3.45 -14.02
N ALA A 171 -20.25 3.68 -12.80
CA ALA A 171 -20.65 2.61 -11.91
C ALA A 171 -21.78 1.76 -12.57
N GLY A 172 -21.67 0.44 -12.47
CA GLY A 172 -22.57 -0.52 -13.10
C GLY A 172 -22.22 -0.91 -14.53
N LYS A 173 -21.35 -0.17 -15.21
CA LYS A 173 -20.84 -0.54 -16.56
C LYS A 173 -19.80 -1.67 -16.42
N THR A 174 -19.49 -2.31 -17.56
CA THR A 174 -18.47 -3.37 -17.65
C THR A 174 -17.18 -2.87 -18.30
N VAL A 175 -16.10 -3.49 -17.90
CA VAL A 175 -14.74 -3.27 -18.41
C VAL A 175 -14.02 -4.61 -18.47
N GLN A 176 -13.09 -4.76 -19.40
CA GLN A 176 -12.24 -5.94 -19.48
C GLN A 176 -10.87 -5.67 -18.83
N LEU A 177 -10.49 -6.53 -17.90
CA LEU A 177 -9.16 -6.58 -17.29
C LEU A 177 -8.45 -7.82 -17.84
N ASN A 178 -7.42 -7.62 -18.67
CA ASN A 178 -6.73 -8.73 -19.36
C ASN A 178 -7.69 -9.69 -20.07
N TYR A 179 -8.72 -9.13 -20.75
CA TYR A 179 -9.78 -9.87 -21.48
C TYR A 179 -10.83 -10.57 -20.61
N VAL A 180 -10.75 -10.48 -19.28
CA VAL A 180 -11.80 -10.94 -18.36
C VAL A 180 -12.73 -9.79 -18.03
N GLU A 181 -14.02 -10.04 -18.09
CA GLU A 181 -15.04 -9.02 -17.86
C GLU A 181 -15.27 -8.77 -16.37
N TYR A 182 -15.26 -7.51 -15.98
CA TYR A 182 -15.53 -7.04 -14.62
C TYR A 182 -16.58 -5.94 -14.64
N ARG A 183 -17.51 -5.98 -13.69
CA ARG A 183 -18.48 -4.92 -13.46
C ARG A 183 -17.84 -3.82 -12.60
N ILE A 184 -17.93 -2.58 -13.02
CA ILE A 184 -17.45 -1.43 -12.24
C ILE A 184 -18.40 -1.21 -11.06
N SER A 185 -17.93 -1.42 -9.82
CA SER A 185 -18.69 -1.15 -8.59
C SER A 185 -18.61 0.32 -8.19
N GLY A 186 -17.48 0.97 -8.44
CA GLY A 186 -17.30 2.38 -8.11
C GLY A 186 -16.10 3.01 -8.80
N VAL A 187 -16.05 4.33 -8.70
CA VAL A 187 -14.91 5.14 -9.15
C VAL A 187 -14.46 6.02 -7.99
N VAL A 188 -13.16 5.99 -7.70
CA VAL A 188 -12.54 6.80 -6.65
C VAL A 188 -11.71 7.93 -7.23
N ALA A 189 -11.50 8.98 -6.45
CA ALA A 189 -10.54 10.03 -6.79
C ALA A 189 -9.14 9.44 -6.99
N ASP A 190 -8.34 10.07 -7.84
CA ASP A 190 -6.97 9.63 -8.09
C ASP A 190 -6.14 9.69 -6.79
N VAL A 191 -5.33 8.66 -6.58
CA VAL A 191 -4.48 8.48 -5.39
C VAL A 191 -3.04 8.77 -5.76
N SER A 192 -2.31 9.42 -4.86
CA SER A 192 -0.88 9.65 -5.03
C SER A 192 -0.09 8.35 -4.98
N VAL A 193 0.92 8.21 -5.83
CA VAL A 193 1.89 7.09 -5.79
C VAL A 193 2.68 7.02 -4.48
N LEU A 194 2.67 8.10 -3.69
CA LEU A 194 3.30 8.15 -2.37
C LEU A 194 2.50 7.39 -1.30
N ALA A 195 1.21 7.13 -1.52
CA ALA A 195 0.39 6.28 -0.67
C ALA A 195 0.63 4.79 -1.01
N THR A 196 1.84 4.31 -0.73
CA THR A 196 2.36 3.03 -1.26
C THR A 196 1.55 1.80 -0.88
N SER A 197 0.82 1.85 0.24
CA SER A 197 0.00 0.73 0.71
C SER A 197 -1.40 0.72 0.10
N ALA A 198 -1.91 1.90 -0.25
CA ALA A 198 -3.25 2.09 -0.80
C ALA A 198 -3.24 2.32 -2.32
N TYR A 199 -2.10 2.71 -2.91
CA TYR A 199 -2.00 3.09 -4.32
C TYR A 199 -2.30 1.95 -5.27
N ALA A 200 -3.24 2.18 -6.14
CA ALA A 200 -3.46 1.50 -7.41
C ALA A 200 -4.31 2.40 -8.32
N GLN A 201 -4.61 1.93 -9.51
CA GLN A 201 -5.54 2.55 -10.45
C GLN A 201 -6.77 1.68 -10.68
N VAL A 202 -6.66 0.38 -10.34
CA VAL A 202 -7.73 -0.60 -10.39
C VAL A 202 -7.62 -1.48 -9.14
N TRP A 203 -8.75 -1.71 -8.47
CA TRP A 203 -8.85 -2.61 -7.32
C TRP A 203 -9.89 -3.67 -7.58
N ILE A 204 -9.56 -4.95 -7.35
CA ILE A 204 -10.48 -6.08 -7.52
C ILE A 204 -10.42 -7.01 -6.30
N PRO A 205 -11.45 -7.80 -6.02
CA PRO A 205 -11.37 -8.85 -5.00
C PRO A 205 -10.35 -9.93 -5.41
N TYR A 206 -9.44 -10.29 -4.51
CA TYR A 206 -8.47 -11.37 -4.79
C TYR A 206 -9.16 -12.74 -4.98
N THR A 207 -10.38 -12.89 -4.50
CA THR A 207 -11.20 -14.09 -4.68
C THR A 207 -11.81 -14.21 -6.09
N SER A 208 -11.82 -13.12 -6.86
CA SER A 208 -12.28 -13.13 -8.27
C SER A 208 -11.21 -13.62 -9.25
N THR A 209 -10.03 -13.98 -8.75
CA THR A 209 -8.89 -14.44 -9.55
C THR A 209 -8.31 -15.73 -9.00
N ASP A 210 -7.35 -16.31 -9.71
CA ASP A 210 -6.63 -17.50 -9.28
C ASP A 210 -5.41 -17.22 -8.39
N ILE A 211 -5.26 -15.99 -7.85
CA ILE A 211 -4.07 -15.61 -7.06
C ILE A 211 -3.82 -16.54 -5.86
N ALA A 212 -4.88 -17.09 -5.27
CA ALA A 212 -4.76 -18.07 -4.19
C ALA A 212 -4.13 -19.40 -4.65
N ARG A 213 -4.28 -19.76 -5.94
CA ARG A 213 -3.69 -20.96 -6.54
C ARG A 213 -2.26 -20.75 -7.00
N LEU A 214 -1.79 -19.52 -7.09
CA LEU A 214 -0.41 -19.19 -7.45
C LEU A 214 0.55 -19.32 -6.25
N ALA A 215 0.11 -19.95 -5.17
CA ALA A 215 0.92 -20.21 -3.99
C ALA A 215 1.85 -21.43 -4.24
N TRP A 216 3.06 -21.35 -3.71
CA TRP A 216 4.05 -22.42 -3.74
C TRP A 216 4.66 -22.65 -2.36
N TRP A 217 5.59 -23.62 -2.24
CA TRP A 217 6.25 -23.99 -1.00
C TRP A 217 5.24 -24.29 0.12
N GLU A 218 4.52 -25.41 0.00
CA GLU A 218 3.40 -25.82 0.87
C GLU A 218 2.29 -24.76 0.98
N GLU A 219 2.06 -23.99 -0.08
CA GLU A 219 1.10 -22.91 -0.11
C GLU A 219 1.39 -21.77 0.91
N THR A 220 2.64 -21.66 1.39
CA THR A 220 3.03 -20.61 2.31
C THR A 220 3.39 -19.32 1.60
N VAL A 221 4.06 -19.43 0.46
CA VAL A 221 4.59 -18.31 -0.34
C VAL A 221 3.59 -17.92 -1.42
N GLY A 222 3.43 -16.63 -1.65
CA GLY A 222 2.54 -16.07 -2.67
C GLY A 222 2.89 -14.63 -3.00
N GLN A 223 1.88 -13.79 -3.22
CA GLN A 223 2.05 -12.40 -3.65
C GLN A 223 1.35 -11.38 -2.73
N MET A 224 0.90 -11.83 -1.55
CA MET A 224 0.15 -10.98 -0.65
C MET A 224 1.03 -10.31 0.42
N ARG A 225 0.56 -9.19 0.89
CA ARG A 225 1.01 -8.48 2.09
C ARG A 225 -0.21 -8.25 2.97
N ALA A 226 -0.02 -8.07 4.28
CA ALA A 226 -1.11 -7.75 5.19
C ALA A 226 -0.99 -6.32 5.70
N VAL A 227 -2.13 -5.66 5.88
CA VAL A 227 -2.25 -4.41 6.61
C VAL A 227 -3.24 -4.63 7.74
N ILE A 228 -2.81 -4.33 8.95
CA ILE A 228 -3.52 -4.58 10.19
C ILE A 228 -3.87 -3.23 10.81
N LEU A 229 -5.14 -2.95 10.99
CA LEU A 229 -5.63 -1.77 11.66
C LEU A 229 -5.85 -2.09 13.15
N ALA A 230 -5.15 -1.39 14.02
CA ALA A 230 -5.39 -1.44 15.45
C ALA A 230 -6.47 -0.44 15.84
N ARG A 231 -7.16 -0.68 16.96
CA ARG A 231 -8.07 0.30 17.56
C ARG A 231 -7.29 1.51 18.09
N SER A 232 -6.08 1.25 18.62
CA SER A 232 -5.15 2.23 19.14
C SER A 232 -3.72 1.75 18.91
N ALA A 233 -2.75 2.66 18.80
CA ALA A 233 -1.33 2.30 18.77
C ALA A 233 -0.87 1.56 20.05
N ALA A 234 -1.56 1.75 21.17
CA ALA A 234 -1.30 1.01 22.41
C ALA A 234 -1.54 -0.50 22.27
N ASP A 235 -2.33 -0.94 21.28
CA ASP A 235 -2.66 -2.36 21.05
C ASP A 235 -1.58 -3.09 20.24
N PHE A 236 -0.59 -2.39 19.69
CA PHE A 236 0.47 -2.99 18.84
C PHE A 236 1.20 -4.16 19.52
N PRO A 237 1.61 -4.09 20.80
CA PRO A 237 2.24 -5.23 21.45
C PRO A 237 1.34 -6.46 21.50
N ALA A 238 0.05 -6.30 21.83
CA ALA A 238 -0.91 -7.40 21.89
C ALA A 238 -1.15 -8.02 20.50
N ILE A 239 -1.25 -7.20 19.46
CA ILE A 239 -1.39 -7.67 18.06
C ILE A 239 -0.15 -8.48 17.64
N ARG A 240 1.06 -8.00 17.96
CA ARG A 240 2.31 -8.70 17.63
C ARG A 240 2.40 -10.05 18.38
N GLU A 241 1.99 -10.08 19.64
CA GLU A 241 1.98 -11.31 20.43
C GLU A 241 0.98 -12.34 19.86
N GLU A 242 -0.25 -11.91 19.58
CA GLU A 242 -1.27 -12.78 18.96
C GLU A 242 -0.82 -13.29 17.58
N ALA A 243 -0.25 -12.42 16.73
CA ALA A 243 0.28 -12.80 15.43
C ALA A 243 1.39 -13.87 15.55
N GLU A 244 2.25 -13.74 16.56
CA GLU A 244 3.30 -14.73 16.83
C GLU A 244 2.73 -16.07 17.33
N GLN A 245 1.67 -16.05 18.13
CA GLN A 245 0.97 -17.28 18.55
C GLN A 245 0.29 -17.97 17.35
N LEU A 246 -0.39 -17.21 16.49
CA LEU A 246 -0.99 -17.74 15.27
C LEU A 246 0.06 -18.30 14.30
N ARG A 247 1.22 -17.64 14.17
CA ARG A 247 2.34 -18.14 13.37
C ARG A 247 2.83 -19.49 13.87
N ARG A 248 3.03 -19.64 15.18
CA ARG A 248 3.47 -20.91 15.78
C ARG A 248 2.45 -22.01 15.47
N LYS A 249 1.16 -21.76 15.73
CA LYS A 249 0.09 -22.70 15.40
C LYS A 249 0.06 -23.06 13.91
N TYR A 250 0.28 -22.08 13.05
CA TYR A 250 0.34 -22.29 11.61
C TYR A 250 1.55 -23.18 11.22
N ASN A 251 2.73 -22.90 11.79
CA ASN A 251 3.92 -23.70 11.57
C ASN A 251 3.76 -25.16 12.04
N ASP A 252 3.02 -25.39 13.13
CA ASP A 252 2.72 -26.75 13.60
C ASP A 252 1.85 -27.52 12.57
N SER A 253 1.05 -26.83 11.78
CA SER A 253 0.21 -27.40 10.73
C SER A 253 0.94 -27.68 9.41
N LEU A 254 2.12 -27.08 9.20
CA LEU A 254 2.95 -27.29 8.01
C LEU A 254 3.78 -28.58 8.17
N ARG A 255 4.11 -29.24 7.08
CA ARG A 255 4.89 -30.50 7.08
C ARG A 255 6.39 -30.22 7.12
N ASP A 256 6.89 -29.58 6.07
CA ASP A 256 8.33 -29.46 5.80
C ASP A 256 8.82 -28.01 5.87
N SER A 257 7.92 -27.03 5.96
CA SER A 257 8.28 -25.60 5.96
C SER A 257 7.96 -24.91 7.29
N GLU A 258 8.64 -23.81 7.54
CA GLU A 258 8.46 -22.94 8.69
C GLU A 258 8.51 -21.47 8.25
N VAL A 259 7.56 -20.66 8.73
CA VAL A 259 7.39 -19.25 8.39
C VAL A 259 7.86 -18.35 9.53
N PHE A 260 8.54 -17.25 9.21
CA PHE A 260 9.03 -16.23 10.14
C PHE A 260 8.69 -14.83 9.65
N TYR A 261 8.36 -13.92 10.57
CA TYR A 261 8.00 -12.53 10.24
C TYR A 261 9.16 -11.54 10.25
N ARG A 262 10.35 -11.90 10.76
CA ARG A 262 11.53 -11.02 10.87
C ARG A 262 11.24 -9.65 11.47
N GLY A 263 10.62 -9.63 12.65
CA GLY A 263 10.29 -8.40 13.38
C GLY A 263 8.98 -7.74 12.96
N GLN A 264 8.31 -8.21 11.90
CA GLN A 264 6.98 -7.72 11.53
C GLN A 264 5.88 -8.40 12.37
N PRO A 265 4.67 -7.85 12.53
CA PRO A 265 4.15 -6.60 11.91
C PRO A 265 4.82 -5.33 12.42
N ASP A 266 5.11 -4.39 11.52
CA ASP A 266 5.83 -3.16 11.82
C ASP A 266 5.08 -1.90 11.36
N GLU A 267 5.44 -0.76 11.92
CA GLU A 267 4.88 0.53 11.52
C GLU A 267 5.44 0.92 10.14
N GLN A 268 4.70 1.72 9.39
CA GLN A 268 5.16 2.21 8.09
C GLN A 268 6.11 3.40 8.32
N PHE A 269 7.38 3.26 7.95
CA PHE A 269 8.37 4.33 7.94
C PHE A 269 8.75 4.76 6.53
#